data_cd8cfe4afe9d7cf7de996b4696313836
#
_entry.id   cd8cfe4afe9d7cf7de996b4696313836
#
_cell.length_a   1.000
_cell.length_b   1.000
_cell.length_c   1.000
_cell.angle_alpha   90.00
_cell.angle_beta   90.00
_cell.angle_gamma   90.00
#
_symmetry.space_group_name_H-M   'P 1'
#
loop_
_entity.id
_entity.type
_entity.pdbx_description
1 polymer ?
#
loop_
_entity_poly.entity_id
_entity_poly.type
_entity_poly.pdbx_seq_one_letter_code
_entity_poly.pdbx_strand_id
1 'polypeptide(L)'
;MLLEKDFLILDAIDRYQPSSQRALANLCGMSLGRTNYAVQQLVEKGLVKISKAKDSSSKNRHAYVLTAQGLQYKGQMSTPFLKARMKDFEDFRNRLLENLLELQDQGIDRLLILGSRSLGKLLEHIARMENLDLRIVGTASEPDHFECFATDAYDCIMIAEDPAVFGKLIQRGLVPEEKVTYLK
;
A
#
# COMPACT_ATOMS: atom_id res chain seq x y z
N MET A 1 -4.18 -17.20 -1.40
CA MET A 1 -2.77 -16.98 -0.97
C MET A 1 -1.70 -17.62 -1.89
N LEU A 2 -1.81 -18.86 -2.39
CA LEU A 2 -0.87 -19.43 -3.39
C LEU A 2 -1.04 -18.77 -4.77
N LEU A 3 -2.26 -18.56 -5.23
CA LEU A 3 -2.62 -17.96 -6.52
C LEU A 3 -2.10 -16.53 -6.68
N GLU A 4 -2.12 -15.74 -5.63
CA GLU A 4 -1.68 -14.34 -5.64
C GLU A 4 -0.17 -14.20 -5.88
N LYS A 5 0.64 -15.05 -5.26
CA LYS A 5 2.10 -15.04 -5.42
C LYS A 5 2.50 -15.42 -6.85
N ASP A 6 1.85 -16.44 -7.40
CA ASP A 6 2.08 -16.89 -8.76
C ASP A 6 1.78 -15.74 -9.74
N PHE A 7 0.65 -15.05 -9.56
CA PHE A 7 0.28 -13.90 -10.38
C PHE A 7 1.30 -12.77 -10.30
N LEU A 8 1.71 -12.36 -9.08
CA LEU A 8 2.70 -11.29 -8.89
C LEU A 8 4.03 -11.59 -9.58
N ILE A 9 4.52 -12.83 -9.50
CA ILE A 9 5.76 -13.25 -10.16
C ILE A 9 5.60 -13.23 -11.68
N LEU A 10 4.52 -13.79 -12.20
CA LEU A 10 4.25 -13.81 -13.65
C LEU A 10 4.09 -12.39 -14.19
N ASP A 11 3.39 -11.51 -13.48
CA ASP A 11 3.22 -10.12 -13.88
C ASP A 11 4.53 -9.33 -13.84
N ALA A 12 5.36 -9.52 -12.81
CA ALA A 12 6.68 -8.90 -12.71
C ALA A 12 7.63 -9.37 -13.83
N ILE A 13 7.61 -10.66 -14.18
CA ILE A 13 8.40 -11.21 -15.28
C ILE A 13 7.96 -10.60 -16.61
N ASP A 14 6.65 -10.54 -16.87
CA ASP A 14 6.08 -10.05 -18.12
C ASP A 14 6.37 -8.56 -18.33
N ARG A 15 6.15 -7.75 -17.31
CA ARG A 15 6.29 -6.27 -17.41
C ARG A 15 7.74 -5.78 -17.35
N TYR A 16 8.55 -6.38 -16.48
CA TYR A 16 9.86 -5.81 -16.12
C TYR A 16 11.05 -6.65 -16.57
N GLN A 17 10.83 -7.89 -17.00
CA GLN A 17 11.88 -8.81 -17.47
C GLN A 17 13.13 -8.81 -16.55
N PRO A 18 12.98 -9.09 -15.25
CA PRO A 18 14.05 -8.95 -14.28
C PRO A 18 15.25 -9.84 -14.62
N SER A 19 16.46 -9.30 -14.52
CA SER A 19 17.71 -9.98 -14.85
C SER A 19 18.26 -10.87 -13.72
N SER A 20 17.59 -10.91 -12.56
CA SER A 20 18.03 -11.71 -11.41
C SER A 20 16.84 -12.02 -10.48
N GLN A 21 16.99 -13.09 -9.69
CA GLN A 21 16.00 -13.43 -8.65
C GLN A 21 15.88 -12.36 -7.57
N ARG A 22 16.97 -11.65 -7.27
CA ARG A 22 16.95 -10.55 -6.29
C ARG A 22 16.12 -9.36 -6.81
N ALA A 23 16.28 -9.01 -8.09
CA ALA A 23 15.46 -7.98 -8.72
C ALA A 23 13.99 -8.38 -8.73
N LEU A 24 13.68 -9.64 -9.07
CA LEU A 24 12.32 -10.17 -9.03
C LEU A 24 11.73 -10.17 -7.61
N ALA A 25 12.52 -10.55 -6.60
CA ALA A 25 12.10 -10.54 -5.20
C ALA A 25 11.70 -9.12 -4.74
N ASN A 26 12.52 -8.13 -5.10
CA ASN A 26 12.23 -6.72 -4.79
C ASN A 26 10.95 -6.23 -5.48
N LEU A 27 10.76 -6.56 -6.77
CA LEU A 27 9.56 -6.19 -7.52
C LEU A 27 8.28 -6.79 -6.91
N CYS A 28 8.38 -8.02 -6.38
CA CYS A 28 7.23 -8.72 -5.79
C CYS A 28 7.04 -8.44 -4.29
N GLY A 29 7.93 -7.68 -3.64
CA GLY A 29 7.89 -7.45 -2.19
C GLY A 29 8.09 -8.75 -1.37
N MET A 30 8.87 -9.71 -1.89
CA MET A 30 9.09 -11.01 -1.27
C MET A 30 10.54 -11.25 -0.89
N SER A 31 10.78 -12.15 0.08
CA SER A 31 12.14 -12.61 0.37
C SER A 31 12.72 -13.43 -0.79
N LEU A 32 14.04 -13.39 -0.95
CA LEU A 32 14.76 -14.12 -2.01
C LEU A 32 14.44 -15.63 -1.99
N GLY A 33 14.41 -16.25 -0.82
CA GLY A 33 14.10 -17.69 -0.68
C GLY A 33 12.68 -18.02 -1.14
N ARG A 34 11.67 -17.21 -0.78
CA ARG A 34 10.29 -17.38 -1.21
C ARG A 34 10.14 -17.20 -2.72
N THR A 35 10.83 -16.21 -3.28
CA THR A 35 10.84 -15.94 -4.73
C THR A 35 11.47 -17.09 -5.50
N ASN A 36 12.62 -17.58 -5.04
CA ASN A 36 13.30 -18.73 -5.65
C ASN A 36 12.39 -19.97 -5.69
N TYR A 37 11.80 -20.33 -4.55
CA TYR A 37 10.87 -21.45 -4.48
C TYR A 37 9.69 -21.30 -5.44
N ALA A 38 9.07 -20.14 -5.46
CA ALA A 38 7.91 -19.89 -6.32
C ALA A 38 8.29 -19.90 -7.82
N VAL A 39 9.44 -19.35 -8.19
CA VAL A 39 9.95 -19.42 -9.57
C VAL A 39 10.20 -20.86 -9.99
N GLN A 40 10.81 -21.68 -9.13
CA GLN A 40 11.03 -23.11 -9.42
C GLN A 40 9.71 -23.84 -9.70
N GLN A 41 8.68 -23.61 -8.87
CA GLN A 41 7.35 -24.17 -9.08
C GLN A 41 6.73 -23.75 -10.41
N LEU A 42 6.90 -22.48 -10.80
CA LEU A 42 6.40 -21.99 -12.09
C LEU A 42 7.16 -22.56 -13.28
N VAL A 43 8.45 -22.82 -13.13
CA VAL A 43 9.27 -23.51 -14.14
C VAL A 43 8.86 -24.98 -14.26
N GLU A 44 8.68 -25.69 -13.14
CA GLU A 44 8.20 -27.08 -13.11
C GLU A 44 6.82 -27.25 -13.76
N LYS A 45 5.93 -26.27 -13.56
CA LYS A 45 4.61 -26.19 -14.22
C LYS A 45 4.69 -25.80 -15.69
N GLY A 46 5.88 -25.49 -16.22
CA GLY A 46 6.05 -25.04 -17.62
C GLY A 46 5.52 -23.63 -17.91
N LEU A 47 5.26 -22.81 -16.88
CA LEU A 47 4.72 -21.46 -17.03
C LEU A 47 5.82 -20.42 -17.28
N VAL A 48 7.04 -20.67 -16.78
CA VAL A 48 8.21 -19.82 -16.90
C VAL A 48 9.37 -20.63 -17.47
N LYS A 49 10.15 -19.99 -18.37
CA LYS A 49 11.44 -20.52 -18.85
C LYS A 49 12.57 -19.65 -18.32
N ILE A 50 13.66 -20.29 -17.92
CA ILE A 50 14.92 -19.64 -17.59
C ILE A 50 15.84 -19.77 -18.79
N SER A 51 16.25 -18.67 -19.38
CA SER A 51 17.23 -18.62 -20.48
C SER A 51 18.47 -17.87 -20.06
N LYS A 52 19.60 -18.18 -20.68
CA LYS A 52 20.82 -17.35 -20.53
C LYS A 52 20.59 -16.04 -21.29
N ALA A 53 20.84 -14.90 -20.63
CA ALA A 53 20.76 -13.60 -21.30
C ALA A 53 21.81 -13.52 -22.43
N LYS A 54 21.38 -13.23 -23.66
CA LYS A 54 22.21 -13.24 -24.86
C LYS A 54 23.30 -12.15 -24.92
N ASP A 55 23.18 -11.09 -24.07
CA ASP A 55 23.99 -9.86 -24.18
C ASP A 55 24.65 -9.43 -22.88
N SER A 56 25.30 -10.31 -22.17
CA SER A 56 25.99 -9.86 -20.97
C SER A 56 27.40 -10.37 -20.85
N SER A 57 28.32 -9.43 -20.65
CA SER A 57 29.69 -9.64 -20.15
C SER A 57 29.74 -10.37 -18.79
N SER A 58 28.61 -10.64 -18.15
CA SER A 58 28.48 -11.36 -16.90
C SER A 58 27.87 -12.75 -17.15
N LYS A 59 28.65 -13.79 -16.85
CA LYS A 59 28.33 -15.22 -17.03
C LYS A 59 27.08 -15.72 -16.26
N ASN A 60 26.48 -14.92 -15.37
CA ASN A 60 25.42 -15.34 -14.43
C ASN A 60 24.09 -14.59 -14.60
N ARG A 61 23.84 -13.94 -15.73
CA ARG A 61 22.52 -13.32 -15.96
C ARG A 61 21.55 -14.33 -16.55
N HIS A 62 20.47 -14.56 -15.82
CA HIS A 62 19.34 -15.36 -16.26
C HIS A 62 18.22 -14.44 -16.72
N ALA A 63 17.62 -14.71 -17.87
CA ALA A 63 16.38 -14.09 -18.28
C ALA A 63 15.22 -15.02 -17.94
N TYR A 64 14.24 -14.49 -17.23
CA TYR A 64 12.96 -15.17 -16.99
C TYR A 64 11.99 -14.76 -18.08
N VAL A 65 11.37 -15.75 -18.70
CA VAL A 65 10.43 -15.51 -19.82
C VAL A 65 9.18 -16.35 -19.60
N LEU A 66 8.01 -15.74 -19.79
CA LEU A 66 6.76 -16.47 -19.79
C LEU A 66 6.68 -17.38 -21.02
N THR A 67 6.16 -18.58 -20.81
CA THR A 67 5.71 -19.44 -21.91
C THR A 67 4.33 -18.99 -22.40
N ALA A 68 3.88 -19.51 -23.55
CA ALA A 68 2.50 -19.29 -24.00
C ALA A 68 1.48 -19.74 -22.96
N GLN A 69 1.74 -20.88 -22.31
CA GLN A 69 0.93 -21.40 -21.21
C GLN A 69 0.99 -20.46 -19.97
N GLY A 70 2.17 -19.91 -19.67
CA GLY A 70 2.34 -18.95 -18.58
C GLY A 70 1.56 -17.66 -18.81
N LEU A 71 1.53 -17.16 -20.05
CA LEU A 71 0.76 -15.98 -20.41
C LEU A 71 -0.75 -16.23 -20.31
N GLN A 72 -1.22 -17.37 -20.79
CA GLN A 72 -2.62 -17.78 -20.65
C GLN A 72 -3.01 -17.93 -19.18
N TYR A 73 -2.19 -18.58 -18.37
CA TYR A 73 -2.42 -18.76 -16.93
C TYR A 73 -2.47 -17.41 -16.21
N LYS A 74 -1.53 -16.51 -16.50
CA LYS A 74 -1.55 -15.14 -15.98
C LYS A 74 -2.87 -14.41 -16.31
N GLY A 75 -3.34 -14.52 -17.57
CA GLY A 75 -4.61 -13.93 -18.00
C GLY A 75 -5.80 -14.46 -17.20
N GLN A 76 -5.88 -15.75 -16.99
CA GLN A 76 -6.95 -16.38 -16.19
C GLN A 76 -6.94 -15.91 -14.73
N MET A 77 -5.76 -15.64 -14.16
CA MET A 77 -5.62 -15.18 -12.79
C MET A 77 -5.85 -13.68 -12.59
N SER A 78 -5.80 -12.89 -13.66
CA SER A 78 -5.90 -11.43 -13.58
C SER A 78 -7.21 -10.96 -12.94
N THR A 79 -8.35 -11.55 -13.34
CA THR A 79 -9.66 -11.17 -12.80
C THR A 79 -9.84 -11.55 -11.33
N PRO A 80 -9.54 -12.80 -10.89
CA PRO A 80 -9.59 -13.15 -9.48
C PRO A 80 -8.67 -12.28 -8.60
N PHE A 81 -7.46 -12.00 -9.09
CA PHE A 81 -6.51 -11.14 -8.39
C PHE A 81 -7.06 -9.72 -8.22
N LEU A 82 -7.59 -9.12 -9.29
CA LEU A 82 -8.18 -7.79 -9.24
C LEU A 82 -9.37 -7.74 -8.28
N LYS A 83 -10.27 -8.72 -8.35
CA LYS A 83 -11.42 -8.81 -7.43
C LYS A 83 -10.98 -8.87 -5.97
N ALA A 84 -9.95 -9.65 -5.66
CA ALA A 84 -9.41 -9.71 -4.29
C ALA A 84 -8.86 -8.36 -3.84
N ARG A 85 -8.10 -7.67 -4.70
CA ARG A 85 -7.56 -6.33 -4.36
C ARG A 85 -8.66 -5.27 -4.21
N MET A 86 -9.70 -5.32 -5.03
CA MET A 86 -10.85 -4.43 -4.89
C MET A 86 -11.56 -4.67 -3.55
N LYS A 87 -11.76 -5.92 -3.16
CA LYS A 87 -12.34 -6.24 -1.86
C LYS A 87 -11.49 -5.72 -0.70
N ASP A 88 -10.17 -5.96 -0.73
CA ASP A 88 -9.26 -5.44 0.30
C ASP A 88 -9.34 -3.91 0.40
N PHE A 89 -9.48 -3.22 -0.75
CA PHE A 89 -9.65 -1.77 -0.78
C PHE A 89 -11.01 -1.33 -0.21
N GLU A 90 -12.10 -2.04 -0.54
CA GLU A 90 -13.43 -1.78 0.02
C GLU A 90 -13.43 -1.97 1.54
N ASP A 91 -12.85 -3.05 2.04
CA ASP A 91 -12.71 -3.31 3.49
C ASP A 91 -11.89 -2.22 4.18
N PHE A 92 -10.81 -1.76 3.54
CA PHE A 92 -10.01 -0.64 4.04
C PHE A 92 -10.80 0.68 4.05
N ARG A 93 -11.48 1.01 2.95
CA ARG A 93 -12.35 2.19 2.84
C ARG A 93 -13.43 2.20 3.93
N ASN A 94 -14.07 1.06 4.18
CA ASN A 94 -15.12 0.94 5.19
C ASN A 94 -14.56 1.21 6.59
N ARG A 95 -13.38 0.69 6.94
CA ARG A 95 -12.73 1.03 8.22
C ARG A 95 -12.43 2.53 8.33
N LEU A 96 -11.97 3.17 7.25
CA LEU A 96 -11.77 4.62 7.25
C LEU A 96 -13.07 5.38 7.52
N LEU A 97 -14.16 4.95 6.90
CA LEU A 97 -15.49 5.53 7.10
C LEU A 97 -15.96 5.34 8.55
N GLU A 98 -15.82 4.14 9.11
CA GLU A 98 -16.16 3.87 10.51
C GLU A 98 -15.42 4.81 11.47
N ASN A 99 -14.11 5.03 11.25
CA ASN A 99 -13.35 5.98 12.06
C ASN A 99 -13.88 7.43 11.93
N LEU A 100 -14.25 7.86 10.73
CA LEU A 100 -14.81 9.20 10.53
C LEU A 100 -16.19 9.36 11.18
N LEU A 101 -17.04 8.33 11.12
CA LEU A 101 -18.35 8.32 11.77
C LEU A 101 -18.20 8.35 13.31
N GLU A 102 -17.29 7.55 13.89
CA GLU A 102 -17.00 7.60 15.31
C GLU A 102 -16.60 9.01 15.79
N LEU A 103 -15.79 9.72 15.00
CA LEU A 103 -15.37 11.09 15.30
C LEU A 103 -16.52 12.09 15.19
N GLN A 104 -17.35 11.97 14.17
CA GLN A 104 -18.54 12.81 14.02
C GLN A 104 -19.52 12.60 15.18
N ASP A 105 -19.74 11.36 15.62
CA ASP A 105 -20.59 11.04 16.79
C ASP A 105 -20.04 11.63 18.11
N GLN A 106 -18.72 11.84 18.17
CA GLN A 106 -18.06 12.54 19.28
C GLN A 106 -18.14 14.08 19.17
N GLY A 107 -18.77 14.61 18.13
CA GLY A 107 -18.92 16.06 17.91
C GLY A 107 -17.66 16.71 17.35
N ILE A 108 -16.81 15.95 16.67
CA ILE A 108 -15.61 16.49 15.98
C ILE A 108 -16.03 17.02 14.60
N ASP A 109 -15.89 18.31 14.38
CA ASP A 109 -16.24 18.96 13.13
C ASP A 109 -15.02 19.21 12.24
N ARG A 110 -13.83 19.41 12.84
CA ARG A 110 -12.59 19.78 12.15
C ARG A 110 -11.48 18.80 12.48
N LEU A 111 -11.08 18.03 11.48
CA LEU A 111 -10.07 16.98 11.60
C LEU A 111 -8.77 17.37 10.86
N LEU A 112 -7.66 17.33 11.57
CA LEU A 112 -6.32 17.42 10.98
C LEU A 112 -5.74 16.01 10.85
N ILE A 113 -5.21 15.67 9.67
CA ILE A 113 -4.59 14.36 9.41
C ILE A 113 -3.07 14.48 9.53
N LEU A 114 -2.46 13.61 10.35
CA LEU A 114 -1.01 13.40 10.35
C LEU A 114 -0.71 12.09 9.62
N GLY A 115 -0.20 12.23 8.38
CA GLY A 115 0.05 11.09 7.50
C GLY A 115 0.25 11.49 6.05
N SER A 116 0.25 10.49 5.14
CA SER A 116 0.46 10.76 3.73
C SER A 116 -0.65 11.62 3.12
N ARG A 117 -0.26 12.50 2.20
CA ARG A 117 -1.22 13.36 1.46
C ARG A 117 -2.26 12.52 0.70
N SER A 118 -1.88 11.33 0.25
CA SER A 118 -2.80 10.42 -0.47
C SER A 118 -3.92 9.94 0.44
N LEU A 119 -3.59 9.58 1.68
CA LEU A 119 -4.58 9.15 2.68
C LEU A 119 -5.48 10.31 3.10
N GLY A 120 -4.93 11.51 3.31
CA GLY A 120 -5.73 12.70 3.60
C GLY A 120 -6.76 12.99 2.50
N LYS A 121 -6.37 12.94 1.23
CA LYS A 121 -7.29 13.07 0.09
C LYS A 121 -8.35 11.96 0.02
N LEU A 122 -7.99 10.74 0.38
CA LEU A 122 -8.94 9.62 0.42
C LEU A 122 -9.99 9.85 1.51
N LEU A 123 -9.57 10.25 2.71
CA LEU A 123 -10.48 10.57 3.83
C LEU A 123 -11.40 11.74 3.48
N GLU A 124 -10.86 12.80 2.88
CA GLU A 124 -11.65 13.94 2.38
C GLU A 124 -12.70 13.51 1.34
N HIS A 125 -12.31 12.62 0.43
CA HIS A 125 -13.22 12.06 -0.56
C HIS A 125 -14.33 11.24 0.09
N ILE A 126 -13.99 10.37 1.05
CA ILE A 126 -14.97 9.56 1.80
C ILE A 126 -15.95 10.47 2.54
N ALA A 127 -15.46 11.46 3.30
CA ALA A 127 -16.29 12.38 4.06
C ALA A 127 -17.29 13.11 3.16
N ARG A 128 -16.85 13.55 1.97
CA ARG A 128 -17.70 14.22 0.98
C ARG A 128 -18.74 13.30 0.37
N MET A 129 -18.35 12.07 -0.01
CA MET A 129 -19.27 11.11 -0.66
C MET A 129 -20.36 10.61 0.29
N GLU A 130 -20.05 10.48 1.56
CA GLU A 130 -20.98 10.05 2.60
C GLU A 130 -21.72 11.22 3.27
N ASN A 131 -21.50 12.47 2.80
CA ASN A 131 -22.09 13.71 3.32
C ASN A 131 -21.88 13.88 4.83
N LEU A 132 -20.68 13.62 5.32
CA LEU A 132 -20.34 13.84 6.72
C LEU A 132 -20.20 15.34 7.00
N ASP A 133 -20.65 15.78 8.17
CA ASP A 133 -20.48 17.17 8.64
C ASP A 133 -19.04 17.47 9.05
N LEU A 134 -18.20 16.42 9.20
CA LEU A 134 -16.79 16.53 9.54
C LEU A 134 -15.96 17.03 8.35
N ARG A 135 -15.09 18.03 8.58
CA ARG A 135 -14.19 18.61 7.58
C ARG A 135 -12.74 18.23 7.88
N ILE A 136 -12.01 17.82 6.85
CA ILE A 136 -10.56 17.66 6.92
C ILE A 136 -9.95 19.02 6.62
N VAL A 137 -9.37 19.66 7.64
CA VAL A 137 -8.79 21.02 7.55
C VAL A 137 -7.39 21.03 6.97
N GLY A 138 -6.71 19.89 6.97
CA GLY A 138 -5.39 19.72 6.37
C GLY A 138 -4.78 18.36 6.56
N THR A 139 -3.62 18.17 5.91
CA THR A 139 -2.80 16.97 6.05
C THR A 139 -1.35 17.38 6.22
N ALA A 140 -0.72 17.00 7.32
CA ALA A 140 0.70 17.13 7.56
C ALA A 140 1.40 15.77 7.32
N SER A 141 2.29 15.73 6.32
CA SER A 141 3.05 14.51 5.98
C SER A 141 4.33 14.37 6.81
N GLU A 142 4.78 15.47 7.40
CA GLU A 142 5.99 15.53 8.22
C GLU A 142 5.72 16.36 9.49
N PRO A 143 6.41 16.08 10.60
CA PRO A 143 6.23 16.79 11.84
C PRO A 143 6.39 18.32 11.72
N ASP A 144 7.32 18.79 10.90
CA ASP A 144 7.60 20.21 10.72
C ASP A 144 6.45 20.97 10.01
N HIS A 145 5.66 20.27 9.20
CA HIS A 145 4.46 20.84 8.56
C HIS A 145 3.31 21.05 9.54
N PHE A 146 3.35 20.43 10.71
CA PHE A 146 2.34 20.58 11.74
C PHE A 146 2.32 22.00 12.34
N GLU A 147 3.49 22.63 12.48
CA GLU A 147 3.63 23.98 13.05
C GLU A 147 2.88 25.06 12.23
N CYS A 148 2.51 24.76 10.99
CA CYS A 148 1.72 25.63 10.14
C CYS A 148 0.24 25.70 10.52
N PHE A 149 -0.24 24.80 11.38
CA PHE A 149 -1.66 24.75 11.79
C PHE A 149 -1.82 25.36 13.17
N ALA A 150 -2.63 26.40 13.27
CA ALA A 150 -2.99 26.97 14.56
C ALA A 150 -3.81 25.97 15.39
N THR A 151 -3.61 25.95 16.71
CA THR A 151 -4.26 24.96 17.62
C THR A 151 -5.78 25.10 17.71
N ASP A 152 -6.34 26.20 17.28
CA ASP A 152 -7.76 26.48 17.16
C ASP A 152 -8.34 26.15 15.78
N ALA A 153 -7.50 25.76 14.82
CA ALA A 153 -7.93 25.41 13.47
C ALA A 153 -8.58 24.02 13.37
N TYR A 154 -8.39 23.16 14.37
CA TYR A 154 -8.88 21.78 14.39
C TYR A 154 -9.39 21.37 15.78
N ASP A 155 -10.32 20.43 15.81
CA ASP A 155 -10.88 19.87 17.04
C ASP A 155 -10.15 18.58 17.43
N CYS A 156 -9.73 17.79 16.42
CA CYS A 156 -9.05 16.52 16.60
C CYS A 156 -7.93 16.33 15.58
N ILE A 157 -6.92 15.56 15.95
CA ILE A 157 -5.81 15.12 15.10
C ILE A 157 -5.88 13.61 14.96
N MET A 158 -5.98 13.12 13.73
CA MET A 158 -5.88 11.70 13.43
C MET A 158 -4.47 11.35 12.98
N ILE A 159 -3.80 10.48 13.72
CA ILE A 159 -2.52 9.89 13.32
C ILE A 159 -2.80 8.67 12.46
N ALA A 160 -2.42 8.74 11.20
CA ALA A 160 -2.76 7.75 10.17
C ALA A 160 -1.52 7.01 9.62
N GLU A 161 -0.38 7.15 10.26
CA GLU A 161 0.88 6.45 10.00
C GLU A 161 1.51 5.97 11.30
N ASP A 162 2.78 5.52 11.25
CA ASP A 162 3.48 5.00 12.41
C ASP A 162 3.42 5.99 13.59
N PRO A 163 2.79 5.60 14.71
CA PRO A 163 2.69 6.44 15.90
C PRO A 163 4.04 6.94 16.42
N ALA A 164 5.13 6.20 16.18
CA ALA A 164 6.46 6.58 16.61
C ALA A 164 6.99 7.84 15.91
N VAL A 165 6.55 8.10 14.67
CA VAL A 165 6.95 9.30 13.91
C VAL A 165 6.36 10.56 14.55
N PHE A 166 5.11 10.49 14.97
CA PHE A 166 4.37 11.63 15.54
C PHE A 166 4.36 11.65 17.08
N GLY A 167 4.71 10.55 17.73
CA GLY A 167 4.85 10.49 19.19
C GLY A 167 5.81 11.55 19.76
N LYS A 168 6.81 11.96 19.00
CA LYS A 168 7.72 13.04 19.37
C LYS A 168 7.04 14.43 19.45
N LEU A 169 5.97 14.67 18.66
CA LEU A 169 5.22 15.91 18.70
C LEU A 169 4.41 16.01 20.00
N ILE A 170 3.81 14.90 20.41
CA ILE A 170 3.08 14.79 21.68
C ILE A 170 4.05 14.99 22.85
N GLN A 171 5.19 14.32 22.85
CA GLN A 171 6.23 14.46 23.91
C GLN A 171 6.81 15.87 23.99
N ARG A 172 6.85 16.62 22.92
CA ARG A 172 7.30 18.01 22.89
C ARG A 172 6.19 18.99 23.31
N GLY A 173 4.99 18.53 23.62
CA GLY A 173 3.85 19.37 23.99
C GLY A 173 3.31 20.21 22.83
N LEU A 174 3.68 19.90 21.60
CA LEU A 174 3.21 20.61 20.40
C LEU A 174 1.78 20.20 20.04
N VAL A 175 1.34 19.04 20.50
CA VAL A 175 0.01 18.46 20.26
C VAL A 175 -0.60 18.09 21.61
N PRO A 176 -1.79 18.61 21.96
CA PRO A 176 -2.51 18.19 23.17
C PRO A 176 -2.94 16.73 23.01
N GLU A 177 -2.56 15.88 23.95
CA GLU A 177 -2.83 14.43 23.91
C GLU A 177 -4.34 14.13 23.86
N GLU A 178 -5.14 14.95 24.50
CA GLU A 178 -6.60 14.88 24.52
C GLU A 178 -7.28 15.08 23.16
N LYS A 179 -6.57 15.71 22.19
CA LYS A 179 -7.06 15.93 20.82
C LYS A 179 -6.55 14.88 19.82
N VAL A 180 -5.84 13.87 20.28
CA VAL A 180 -5.22 12.87 19.39
C VAL A 180 -6.04 11.60 19.32
N THR A 181 -6.28 11.12 18.11
CA THR A 181 -6.81 9.78 17.83
C THR A 181 -5.89 9.04 16.86
N TYR A 182 -6.00 7.72 16.84
CA TYR A 182 -5.23 6.89 15.91
C TYR A 182 -6.18 6.22 14.92
N LEU A 183 -5.76 6.14 13.68
CA LEU A 183 -6.46 5.34 12.68
C LEU A 183 -6.41 3.86 13.11
N LYS A 184 -7.59 3.23 13.27
CA LYS A 184 -7.76 1.84 13.71
C LYS A 184 -7.76 0.87 12.53
#